data_02261b81efb3d150fbe09fcd45d9a1af
#
_entry.id   02261b81efb3d150fbe09fcd45d9a1af
#
_cell.length_a   1.000
_cell.length_b   1.000
_cell.length_c   1.000
_cell.angle_alpha   90.00
_cell.angle_beta   90.00
_cell.angle_gamma   90.00
#
_symmetry.space_group_name_H-M   'P 1'
#
loop_
_entity.id
_entity.type
_entity.pdbx_description
1 polymer ?
#
loop_
_entity_poly.entity_id
_entity_poly.type
_entity_poly.pdbx_seq_one_letter_code
_entity_poly.pdbx_strand_id
1 'polypeptide(L)'
;MEDMELENGPEMISFGIIAHAGDARSYAFGALEAAKAGNFEEAEALLKQSNDAAVEAHHMQTELLVNEANGNKTPVDVLLVHAQDHLMTSMLAVELIKELINIYKNKN
;
A
#
# COMPACT_ATOMS: atom_id res chain seq x y z
N MET A 1 3.66 -26.56 -11.01
CA MET A 1 4.91 -26.18 -11.71
C MET A 1 4.90 -24.71 -12.08
N GLU A 2 3.96 -24.34 -12.90
CA GLU A 2 3.81 -22.95 -13.29
C GLU A 2 3.55 -22.04 -12.11
N ASP A 3 2.76 -22.51 -11.15
CA ASP A 3 2.44 -21.73 -9.95
C ASP A 3 3.69 -21.41 -9.13
N MET A 4 4.63 -22.34 -9.09
CA MET A 4 5.86 -22.14 -8.34
C MET A 4 6.74 -21.06 -8.98
N GLU A 5 6.75 -21.03 -10.31
CA GLU A 5 7.51 -20.01 -11.02
C GLU A 5 6.93 -18.62 -10.77
N LEU A 6 5.60 -18.53 -10.77
CA LEU A 6 4.92 -17.26 -10.50
C LEU A 6 5.17 -16.78 -9.07
N GLU A 7 5.20 -17.71 -8.10
CA GLU A 7 5.44 -17.36 -6.71
C GLU A 7 6.78 -16.68 -6.49
N ASN A 8 7.77 -17.01 -7.32
CA ASN A 8 9.12 -16.49 -7.15
C ASN A 8 9.51 -15.47 -8.21
N GLY A 9 8.58 -15.11 -9.10
CA GLY A 9 8.86 -14.20 -10.18
C GLY A 9 8.47 -12.76 -9.89
N PRO A 10 8.94 -11.84 -10.75
CA PRO A 10 8.58 -10.41 -10.61
C PRO A 10 7.08 -10.17 -10.64
N GLU A 11 6.34 -11.00 -11.38
CA GLU A 11 4.89 -10.87 -11.44
C GLU A 11 4.25 -11.04 -10.08
N MET A 12 4.74 -12.01 -9.28
CA MET A 12 4.20 -12.21 -7.93
C MET A 12 4.51 -11.03 -7.02
N ILE A 13 5.69 -10.42 -7.19
CA ILE A 13 6.04 -9.24 -6.43
C ILE A 13 5.09 -8.09 -6.81
N SER A 14 4.85 -7.90 -8.11
CA SER A 14 3.94 -6.87 -8.58
C SER A 14 2.52 -7.08 -8.05
N PHE A 15 2.01 -8.30 -8.11
CA PHE A 15 0.69 -8.62 -7.55
C PHE A 15 0.64 -8.36 -6.06
N GLY A 16 1.71 -8.69 -5.34
CA GLY A 16 1.81 -8.44 -3.91
C GLY A 16 1.76 -6.95 -3.59
N ILE A 17 2.48 -6.14 -4.37
CA ILE A 17 2.46 -4.69 -4.22
C ILE A 17 1.04 -4.17 -4.40
N ILE A 18 0.36 -4.61 -5.47
CA ILE A 18 -1.01 -4.19 -5.76
C ILE A 18 -1.94 -4.55 -4.60
N ALA A 19 -1.84 -5.78 -4.10
CA ALA A 19 -2.72 -6.25 -3.04
C ALA A 19 -2.50 -5.48 -1.74
N HIS A 20 -1.25 -5.37 -1.31
CA HIS A 20 -0.94 -4.69 -0.04
C HIS A 20 -1.19 -3.19 -0.12
N ALA A 21 -0.86 -2.55 -1.24
CA ALA A 21 -1.14 -1.13 -1.41
C ALA A 21 -2.65 -0.87 -1.43
N GLY A 22 -3.41 -1.76 -2.08
CA GLY A 22 -4.86 -1.67 -2.10
C GLY A 22 -5.46 -1.81 -0.71
N ASP A 23 -4.94 -2.75 0.09
CA ASP A 23 -5.38 -2.92 1.47
C ASP A 23 -5.07 -1.67 2.29
N ALA A 24 -3.87 -1.12 2.14
CA ALA A 24 -3.48 0.08 2.86
C ALA A 24 -4.46 1.22 2.57
N ARG A 25 -4.78 1.42 1.30
CA ARG A 25 -5.71 2.47 0.90
C ARG A 25 -7.12 2.21 1.44
N SER A 26 -7.59 0.98 1.34
CA SER A 26 -8.93 0.61 1.84
C SER A 26 -9.07 0.86 3.33
N TYR A 27 -8.09 0.43 4.10
CA TYR A 27 -8.12 0.66 5.55
C TYR A 27 -8.08 2.16 5.87
N ALA A 28 -7.29 2.93 5.12
CA ALA A 28 -7.19 4.36 5.34
C ALA A 28 -8.53 5.06 5.07
N PHE A 29 -9.20 4.72 3.96
CA PHE A 29 -10.52 5.28 3.68
C PHE A 29 -11.54 4.86 4.72
N GLY A 30 -11.46 3.61 5.21
CA GLY A 30 -12.30 3.16 6.30
C GLY A 30 -12.07 3.98 7.57
N ALA A 31 -10.80 4.30 7.85
CA ALA A 31 -10.44 5.14 8.99
C ALA A 31 -11.04 6.54 8.85
N LEU A 32 -10.99 7.08 7.63
CA LEU A 32 -11.56 8.40 7.37
C LEU A 32 -13.07 8.40 7.64
N GLU A 33 -13.77 7.36 7.19
CA GLU A 33 -15.21 7.26 7.44
C GLU A 33 -15.50 7.17 8.93
N ALA A 34 -14.71 6.43 9.67
CA ALA A 34 -14.87 6.34 11.13
C ALA A 34 -14.66 7.69 11.79
N ALA A 35 -13.63 8.42 11.35
CA ALA A 35 -13.34 9.76 11.89
C ALA A 35 -14.46 10.75 11.59
N LYS A 36 -15.04 10.67 10.39
CA LYS A 36 -16.17 11.53 10.01
C LYS A 36 -17.38 11.27 10.90
N ALA A 37 -17.53 10.04 11.37
CA ALA A 37 -18.61 9.67 12.28
C ALA A 37 -18.27 9.95 13.75
N GLY A 38 -17.07 10.45 14.01
CA GLY A 38 -16.63 10.72 15.38
C GLY A 38 -16.04 9.53 16.12
N ASN A 39 -15.87 8.39 15.43
CA ASN A 39 -15.34 7.16 16.02
C ASN A 39 -13.82 7.14 15.87
N PHE A 40 -13.12 7.97 16.65
CA PHE A 40 -11.69 8.12 16.49
C PHE A 40 -10.89 6.91 16.95
N GLU A 41 -11.39 6.16 17.91
CA GLU A 41 -10.75 4.95 18.36
C GLU A 41 -10.71 3.90 17.22
N GLU A 42 -11.83 3.73 16.53
CA GLU A 42 -11.90 2.85 15.37
C GLU A 42 -11.01 3.38 14.24
N ALA A 43 -11.00 4.70 14.04
CA ALA A 43 -10.15 5.31 13.02
C ALA A 43 -8.69 4.99 13.27
N GLU A 44 -8.22 5.08 14.52
CA GLU A 44 -6.84 4.78 14.87
C GLU A 44 -6.51 3.31 14.61
N ALA A 45 -7.44 2.41 14.94
CA ALA A 45 -7.23 0.98 14.71
C ALA A 45 -7.10 0.68 13.23
N LEU A 46 -7.94 1.30 12.41
CA LEU A 46 -7.88 1.12 10.94
C LEU A 46 -6.62 1.75 10.36
N LEU A 47 -6.18 2.89 10.88
CA LEU A 47 -4.92 3.49 10.43
C LEU A 47 -3.73 2.58 10.73
N LYS A 48 -3.77 1.87 11.86
CA LYS A 48 -2.71 0.92 12.17
C LYS A 48 -2.68 -0.21 11.15
N GLN A 49 -3.84 -0.75 10.79
CA GLN A 49 -3.93 -1.78 9.77
C GLN A 49 -3.45 -1.27 8.42
N SER A 50 -3.81 -0.02 8.09
CA SER A 50 -3.35 0.62 6.87
C SER A 50 -1.83 0.72 6.84
N ASN A 51 -1.24 1.14 7.95
CA ASN A 51 0.20 1.29 8.05
C ASN A 51 0.91 -0.06 7.90
N ASP A 52 0.38 -1.10 8.53
CA ASP A 52 0.97 -2.44 8.42
C ASP A 52 0.97 -2.93 6.98
N ALA A 53 -0.14 -2.71 6.26
CA ALA A 53 -0.23 -3.10 4.85
C ALA A 53 0.72 -2.26 3.99
N ALA A 54 0.84 -0.97 4.28
CA ALA A 54 1.74 -0.07 3.56
C ALA A 54 3.20 -0.51 3.71
N VAL A 55 3.58 -0.94 4.92
CA VAL A 55 4.93 -1.43 5.19
C VAL A 55 5.23 -2.66 4.33
N GLU A 56 4.26 -3.58 4.21
CA GLU A 56 4.43 -4.77 3.40
C GLU A 56 4.60 -4.43 1.92
N ALA A 57 3.78 -3.51 1.42
CA ALA A 57 3.91 -3.06 0.03
C ALA A 57 5.28 -2.43 -0.21
N HIS A 58 5.74 -1.62 0.73
CA HIS A 58 7.03 -0.95 0.64
C HIS A 58 8.18 -1.95 0.66
N HIS A 59 8.09 -2.99 1.48
CA HIS A 59 9.08 -4.07 1.51
C HIS A 59 9.22 -4.74 0.16
N MET A 60 8.09 -5.02 -0.49
CA MET A 60 8.12 -5.67 -1.81
C MET A 60 8.72 -4.76 -2.86
N GLN A 61 8.44 -3.45 -2.77
CA GLN A 61 9.04 -2.47 -3.66
C GLN A 61 10.55 -2.42 -3.46
N THR A 62 11.00 -2.44 -2.21
CA THR A 62 12.42 -2.44 -1.90
C THR A 62 13.11 -3.64 -2.53
N GLU A 63 12.45 -4.79 -2.52
CA GLU A 63 12.98 -6.01 -3.11
C GLU A 63 13.26 -5.83 -4.61
N LEU A 64 12.34 -5.19 -5.33
CA LEU A 64 12.54 -4.88 -6.75
C LEU A 64 13.72 -3.94 -6.95
N LEU A 65 13.83 -2.92 -6.11
CA LEU A 65 14.92 -1.95 -6.21
C LEU A 65 16.28 -2.59 -5.92
N VAL A 66 16.34 -3.47 -4.92
CA VAL A 66 17.58 -4.17 -4.59
C VAL A 66 18.00 -5.09 -5.74
N ASN A 67 17.03 -5.82 -6.31
CA ASN A 67 17.31 -6.69 -7.45
C ASN A 67 17.83 -5.88 -8.64
N GLU A 68 17.23 -4.75 -8.91
CA GLU A 68 17.68 -3.87 -9.99
C GLU A 68 19.11 -3.40 -9.76
N ALA A 69 19.42 -2.99 -8.53
CA ALA A 69 20.77 -2.52 -8.17
C ALA A 69 21.81 -3.63 -8.31
N ASN A 70 21.41 -4.87 -8.10
CA ASN A 70 22.29 -6.02 -8.22
C ASN A 70 22.41 -6.57 -9.64
N GLY A 71 21.83 -5.88 -10.60
CA GLY A 71 21.91 -6.29 -12.00
C GLY A 71 20.79 -7.22 -12.46
N ASN A 72 19.87 -7.57 -11.56
CA ASN A 72 18.74 -8.43 -11.87
C ASN A 72 17.53 -7.56 -12.19
N LYS A 73 17.52 -7.03 -13.42
CA LYS A 73 16.50 -6.07 -13.82
C LYS A 73 15.14 -6.73 -14.00
N THR A 74 14.11 -6.05 -13.53
CA THR A 74 12.73 -6.48 -13.72
C THR A 74 12.25 -5.95 -15.07
N PRO A 75 11.71 -6.82 -15.93
CA PRO A 75 11.14 -6.35 -17.19
C PRO A 75 10.01 -5.36 -16.94
N VAL A 76 10.02 -4.27 -17.70
CA VAL A 76 8.96 -3.27 -17.57
C VAL A 76 7.78 -3.69 -18.44
N ASP A 77 6.66 -3.94 -17.80
CA ASP A 77 5.42 -4.33 -18.47
C ASP A 77 4.25 -3.61 -17.82
N VAL A 78 3.06 -3.84 -18.35
CA VAL A 78 1.86 -3.18 -17.83
C VAL A 78 1.61 -3.51 -16.37
N LEU A 79 1.85 -4.75 -16.00
CA LEU A 79 1.63 -5.18 -14.61
C LEU A 79 2.56 -4.43 -13.65
N LEU A 80 3.83 -4.31 -13.99
CA LEU A 80 4.78 -3.60 -13.15
C LEU A 80 4.42 -2.12 -13.04
N VAL A 81 4.07 -1.49 -14.17
CA VAL A 81 3.68 -0.08 -14.19
C VAL A 81 2.44 0.13 -13.33
N HIS A 82 1.45 -0.77 -13.45
CA HIS A 82 0.24 -0.69 -12.65
C HIS A 82 0.56 -0.82 -11.15
N ALA A 83 1.47 -1.74 -10.81
CA ALA A 83 1.86 -1.94 -9.42
C ALA A 83 2.51 -0.67 -8.85
N GLN A 84 3.40 -0.04 -9.62
CA GLN A 84 4.07 1.19 -9.20
C GLN A 84 3.07 2.34 -9.04
N ASP A 85 2.17 2.50 -9.99
CA ASP A 85 1.13 3.52 -9.92
C ASP A 85 0.26 3.32 -8.69
N HIS A 86 -0.17 2.07 -8.48
CA HIS A 86 -1.04 1.74 -7.36
C HIS A 86 -0.35 2.00 -6.02
N LEU A 87 0.93 1.63 -5.93
CA LEU A 87 1.71 1.86 -4.72
C LEU A 87 1.83 3.36 -4.42
N MET A 88 2.26 4.14 -5.40
CA MET A 88 2.54 5.56 -5.18
C MET A 88 1.28 6.34 -4.86
N THR A 89 0.19 6.09 -5.59
CA THR A 89 -1.06 6.79 -5.34
C THR A 89 -1.69 6.36 -4.01
N SER A 90 -1.58 5.08 -3.66
CA SER A 90 -2.10 4.60 -2.38
C SER A 90 -1.34 5.20 -1.20
N MET A 91 -0.02 5.28 -1.30
CA MET A 91 0.79 5.86 -0.24
C MET A 91 0.45 7.34 -0.03
N LEU A 92 0.28 8.08 -1.12
CA LEU A 92 -0.12 9.48 -1.03
C LEU A 92 -1.51 9.61 -0.39
N ALA A 93 -2.43 8.74 -0.80
CA ALA A 93 -3.79 8.76 -0.23
C ALA A 93 -3.75 8.53 1.27
N VAL A 94 -2.94 7.56 1.73
CA VAL A 94 -2.83 7.25 3.16
C VAL A 94 -2.32 8.46 3.93
N GLU A 95 -1.30 9.13 3.42
CA GLU A 95 -0.72 10.30 4.07
C GLU A 95 -1.72 11.45 4.17
N LEU A 96 -2.43 11.72 3.08
CA LEU A 96 -3.43 12.77 3.08
C LEU A 96 -4.60 12.45 4.00
N ILE A 97 -5.01 11.19 4.05
CA ILE A 97 -6.09 10.76 4.92
C ILE A 97 -5.72 10.96 6.39
N LYS A 98 -4.47 10.68 6.76
CA LYS A 98 -4.01 10.93 8.13
C LYS A 98 -4.19 12.40 8.50
N GLU A 99 -3.85 13.30 7.58
CA GLU A 99 -4.02 14.73 7.82
C GLU A 99 -5.50 15.11 7.93
N LEU A 100 -6.33 14.53 7.08
CA LEU A 100 -7.77 14.79 7.15
C LEU A 100 -8.36 14.31 8.47
N ILE A 101 -7.93 13.16 8.96
CA ILE A 101 -8.39 12.64 10.24
C ILE A 101 -7.98 13.58 11.38
N ASN A 102 -6.75 14.11 11.30
CA ASN A 102 -6.31 15.08 12.30
C ASN A 102 -7.18 16.32 12.30
N ILE A 103 -7.59 16.79 11.13
CA ILE A 103 -8.50 17.93 11.03
C ILE A 103 -9.82 17.62 11.69
N TYR A 104 -10.42 16.48 11.42
CA TYR A 104 -11.67 16.09 12.07
C TYR A 104 -11.53 15.96 13.57
N LYS A 105 -10.43 15.38 14.03
CA LYS A 105 -10.17 15.15 15.43
C LYS A 105 -10.01 16.46 16.20
N ASN A 106 -9.39 17.45 15.59
CA ASN A 106 -9.09 18.73 16.23
C ASN A 106 -10.12 19.82 15.93
N LYS A 107 -11.20 19.46 15.28
CA LYS A 107 -12.20 20.42 14.85
C LYS A 107 -12.97 21.03 16.01
N ASN A 108 -13.09 20.30 17.08
CA ASN A 108 -13.78 20.79 18.27
C ASN A 108 -12.78 21.20 19.33
#